data_fa146202b9d5948b8da05fa2fb8cdb3d
#
_entry.id   fa146202b9d5948b8da05fa2fb8cdb3d
#
_cell.length_a   1.000
_cell.length_b   1.000
_cell.length_c   1.000
_cell.angle_alpha   90.00
_cell.angle_beta   90.00
_cell.angle_gamma   90.00
#
_symmetry.space_group_name_H-M   'P 1'
#
loop_
_entity.id
_entity.type
_entity.pdbx_description
1 polymer ?
#
loop_
_entity_poly.entity_id
_entity_poly.type
_entity_poly.pdbx_seq_one_letter_code
_entity_poly.pdbx_strand_id
1 'polypeptide(L)'
;MPLDNEQVKQLRKMKEKHPMPEQDPRERIKNFDEVPFGYDAETAVKEANRCLQCKDAKCVEGCPVEVDIPAFIKCIQEEKFDEGIKKLKEKNNLPAVCGRVCPQESQCESFCIRGKKGQPVAIGRLERFLADYELAKGVETPAIPAKTGKRVAIVGSGPAGLTAAGDLARMGHEVVLFEAFHSTGGVLRYGIPEFRLPKEKVLQREVDYIASLGVDIKTNVVIGKTITVDELFEEEGFHAVFIGTGAGLPQFLGIPGENLSGVYSANEFLTRTNLMKAYLFPEWDTPIKLTKKVAVVGAGNVAMDAARTALRLGAEEVHIVYRRSDKEMPARAEEIHHAKEEGVIFNLLTNPVKILSDENGWVKGMECIKMELGEPDESGRARPVPIKGSEFVFDVGTVVIAIGNSPNPLIPQTTSGLEIGRKGTIVADADGATTRKGVFAGGDIVTGAATVILAMGAGKTAARAIDRYLSTL
;
A
#
# COMPACT_ATOMS: atom_id res chain seq x y z
N MET A 1 15.91 31.84 -6.30
CA MET A 1 17.12 32.36 -5.60
C MET A 1 17.25 31.59 -4.29
N PRO A 2 18.44 31.11 -3.94
CA PRO A 2 18.66 30.43 -2.66
C PRO A 2 18.20 31.31 -1.50
N LEU A 3 17.59 30.67 -0.48
CA LEU A 3 17.09 31.35 0.72
C LEU A 3 18.27 31.96 1.50
N ASP A 4 18.10 33.17 2.01
CA ASP A 4 19.09 33.78 2.90
C ASP A 4 19.04 33.18 4.32
N ASN A 5 20.06 33.47 5.12
CA ASN A 5 20.20 32.93 6.47
C ASN A 5 19.03 33.32 7.41
N GLU A 6 18.45 34.50 7.22
CA GLU A 6 17.34 34.96 8.05
C GLU A 6 16.02 34.21 7.70
N GLN A 7 15.79 34.05 6.40
CA GLN A 7 14.68 33.23 5.90
C GLN A 7 14.75 31.77 6.41
N VAL A 8 15.93 31.14 6.34
CA VAL A 8 16.17 29.81 6.88
C VAL A 8 15.90 29.74 8.38
N LYS A 9 16.34 30.74 9.17
CA LYS A 9 16.05 30.81 10.61
C LYS A 9 14.55 30.94 10.90
N GLN A 10 13.81 31.70 10.10
CA GLN A 10 12.35 31.82 10.22
C GLN A 10 11.65 30.50 9.92
N LEU A 11 12.01 29.82 8.83
CA LEU A 11 11.47 28.51 8.47
C LEU A 11 11.74 27.45 9.57
N ARG A 12 12.91 27.46 10.15
CA ARG A 12 13.26 26.59 11.30
C ARG A 12 12.44 26.88 12.56
N LYS A 13 11.82 28.05 12.70
CA LYS A 13 10.90 28.40 13.80
C LYS A 13 9.44 28.05 13.51
N MET A 14 9.06 27.86 12.24
CA MET A 14 7.69 27.51 11.88
C MET A 14 7.24 26.21 12.55
N LYS A 15 6.10 26.26 13.23
CA LYS A 15 5.53 25.09 13.92
C LYS A 15 4.79 24.18 12.96
N GLU A 16 4.10 24.74 11.98
CA GLU A 16 3.28 24.03 11.01
C GLU A 16 4.08 23.63 9.77
N LYS A 17 3.77 22.49 9.17
CA LYS A 17 4.28 22.10 7.84
C LYS A 17 3.54 22.87 6.75
N HIS A 18 4.17 23.05 5.60
CA HIS A 18 3.51 23.67 4.45
C HIS A 18 2.31 22.81 4.01
N PRO A 19 1.16 23.42 3.71
CA PRO A 19 0.00 22.67 3.26
C PRO A 19 0.28 21.97 1.92
N MET A 20 -0.35 20.81 1.72
CA MET A 20 -0.37 20.15 0.42
C MET A 20 -1.47 20.81 -0.42
N PRO A 21 -1.18 21.28 -1.63
CA PRO A 21 -2.24 21.71 -2.53
C PRO A 21 -3.04 20.51 -3.04
N GLU A 22 -4.36 20.62 -3.00
CA GLU A 22 -5.28 19.52 -3.29
C GLU A 22 -6.48 19.97 -4.11
N GLN A 23 -7.15 19.04 -4.78
CA GLN A 23 -8.42 19.28 -5.44
C GLN A 23 -9.52 19.64 -4.42
N ASP A 24 -10.41 20.56 -4.79
CA ASP A 24 -11.61 20.86 -3.99
C ASP A 24 -12.43 19.58 -3.72
N PRO A 25 -12.90 19.34 -2.49
CA PRO A 25 -13.62 18.11 -2.14
C PRO A 25 -14.87 17.85 -3.00
N ARG A 26 -15.59 18.89 -3.42
CA ARG A 26 -16.82 18.78 -4.23
C ARG A 26 -16.53 18.46 -5.69
N GLU A 27 -15.33 18.82 -6.17
CA GLU A 27 -14.89 18.53 -7.54
C GLU A 27 -14.20 17.17 -7.62
N ARG A 28 -13.37 16.83 -6.65
CA ARG A 28 -12.60 15.58 -6.67
C ARG A 28 -13.46 14.32 -6.57
N ILE A 29 -14.67 14.39 -6.00
CA ILE A 29 -15.62 13.27 -5.99
C ILE A 29 -16.22 12.95 -7.37
N LYS A 30 -16.04 13.82 -8.36
CA LYS A 30 -16.57 13.66 -9.72
C LYS A 30 -15.59 13.06 -10.70
N ASN A 31 -14.35 12.79 -10.28
CA ASN A 31 -13.28 12.31 -11.13
C ASN A 31 -12.37 11.31 -10.39
N PHE A 32 -11.48 10.67 -11.14
CA PHE A 32 -10.47 9.75 -10.61
C PHE A 32 -9.05 10.32 -10.68
N ASP A 33 -8.89 11.61 -10.95
CA ASP A 33 -7.60 12.28 -10.95
C ASP A 33 -6.99 12.31 -9.55
N GLU A 34 -5.67 12.34 -9.48
CA GLU A 34 -4.93 12.37 -8.21
C GLU A 34 -5.35 13.57 -7.35
N VAL A 35 -5.70 13.32 -6.08
CA VAL A 35 -6.24 14.36 -5.18
C VAL A 35 -5.19 15.40 -4.79
N PRO A 36 -4.01 15.03 -4.24
CA PRO A 36 -2.96 16.00 -3.95
C PRO A 36 -2.16 16.35 -5.21
N PHE A 37 -1.87 17.64 -5.43
CA PHE A 37 -1.08 18.08 -6.59
C PHE A 37 0.44 17.92 -6.40
N GLY A 38 0.91 17.73 -5.16
CA GLY A 38 2.33 17.74 -4.84
C GLY A 38 2.86 19.14 -4.54
N TYR A 39 4.08 19.22 -4.03
CA TYR A 39 4.77 20.49 -3.84
C TYR A 39 5.44 20.96 -5.14
N ASP A 40 5.41 22.25 -5.39
CA ASP A 40 6.33 22.89 -6.31
C ASP A 40 7.74 23.03 -5.70
N ALA A 41 8.71 23.41 -6.50
CA ALA A 41 10.10 23.53 -6.06
C ALA A 41 10.28 24.55 -4.92
N GLU A 42 9.59 25.68 -4.98
CA GLU A 42 9.69 26.72 -3.97
C GLU A 42 9.14 26.23 -2.62
N THR A 43 7.98 25.60 -2.61
CA THR A 43 7.37 25.02 -1.39
C THR A 43 8.23 23.87 -0.84
N ALA A 44 8.76 23.01 -1.70
CA ALA A 44 9.63 21.92 -1.29
C ALA A 44 10.92 22.43 -0.63
N VAL A 45 11.57 23.47 -1.18
CA VAL A 45 12.76 24.08 -0.59
C VAL A 45 12.42 24.73 0.75
N LYS A 46 11.29 25.44 0.86
CA LYS A 46 10.84 26.02 2.14
C LYS A 46 10.58 24.95 3.19
N GLU A 47 9.85 23.89 2.85
CA GLU A 47 9.57 22.78 3.77
C GLU A 47 10.84 22.02 4.16
N ALA A 48 11.74 21.77 3.23
CA ALA A 48 13.04 21.15 3.49
C ALA A 48 13.86 21.95 4.51
N ASN A 49 13.81 23.30 4.46
CA ASN A 49 14.51 24.18 5.40
C ASN A 49 13.92 24.18 6.82
N ARG A 50 12.76 23.57 7.06
CA ARG A 50 12.28 23.26 8.41
C ARG A 50 13.09 22.13 9.06
N CYS A 51 13.76 21.28 8.28
CA CYS A 51 14.59 20.19 8.79
C CYS A 51 15.82 20.74 9.53
N LEU A 52 16.07 20.20 10.73
CA LEU A 52 17.20 20.61 11.58
C LEU A 52 18.49 19.88 11.25
N GLN A 53 18.50 18.96 10.29
CA GLN A 53 19.68 18.15 9.93
C GLN A 53 20.33 17.50 11.16
N CYS A 54 19.52 16.72 11.92
CA CYS A 54 19.92 16.11 13.18
C CYS A 54 21.11 15.16 12.98
N LYS A 55 22.11 15.22 13.87
CA LYS A 55 23.27 14.30 13.84
C LYS A 55 22.82 12.84 14.12
N ASP A 56 21.85 12.67 15.03
CA ASP A 56 21.16 11.40 15.32
C ASP A 56 19.72 11.52 14.81
N ALA A 57 19.54 11.14 13.56
CA ALA A 57 18.30 11.36 12.82
C ALA A 57 17.30 10.22 13.04
N LYS A 58 16.54 10.27 14.13
CA LYS A 58 15.54 9.24 14.48
C LYS A 58 14.50 8.96 13.40
N CYS A 59 14.24 9.90 12.50
CA CYS A 59 13.35 9.66 11.36
C CYS A 59 13.86 8.54 10.42
N VAL A 60 15.18 8.29 10.37
CA VAL A 60 15.76 7.16 9.60
C VAL A 60 15.34 5.83 10.23
N GLU A 61 15.40 5.71 11.58
CA GLU A 61 14.95 4.52 12.31
C GLU A 61 13.45 4.25 12.12
N GLY A 62 12.66 5.30 11.90
CA GLY A 62 11.23 5.20 11.60
C GLY A 62 10.92 4.78 10.15
N CYS A 63 11.93 4.62 9.30
CA CYS A 63 11.75 4.18 7.91
C CYS A 63 12.11 2.70 7.75
N PRO A 64 11.17 1.81 7.39
CA PRO A 64 11.42 0.36 7.25
C PRO A 64 12.48 -0.02 6.21
N VAL A 65 12.83 0.88 5.28
CA VAL A 65 13.90 0.68 4.29
C VAL A 65 15.13 1.55 4.57
N GLU A 66 15.16 2.26 5.70
CA GLU A 66 16.29 3.04 6.20
C GLU A 66 16.77 4.12 5.20
N VAL A 67 15.84 4.88 4.60
CA VAL A 67 16.15 6.01 3.74
C VAL A 67 16.97 7.03 4.52
N ASP A 68 18.09 7.50 3.93
CA ASP A 68 18.87 8.62 4.50
C ASP A 68 18.11 9.95 4.32
N ILE A 69 17.13 10.14 5.23
CA ILE A 69 16.21 11.28 5.18
C ILE A 69 16.93 12.63 5.30
N PRO A 70 17.91 12.83 6.21
CA PRO A 70 18.66 14.07 6.24
C PRO A 70 19.41 14.37 4.94
N ALA A 71 20.00 13.35 4.31
CA ALA A 71 20.78 13.53 3.09
C ALA A 71 19.93 14.02 1.92
N PHE A 72 18.79 13.34 1.63
CA PHE A 72 17.95 13.80 0.52
C PHE A 72 17.30 15.16 0.79
N ILE A 73 16.90 15.44 2.05
CA ILE A 73 16.36 16.75 2.42
C ILE A 73 17.43 17.84 2.27
N LYS A 74 18.68 17.52 2.60
CA LYS A 74 19.79 18.43 2.40
C LYS A 74 19.97 18.79 0.92
N CYS A 75 19.87 17.82 0.02
CA CYS A 75 19.89 18.07 -1.42
C CYS A 75 18.75 19.00 -1.86
N ILE A 76 17.53 18.86 -1.29
CA ILE A 76 16.42 19.79 -1.59
C ILE A 76 16.74 21.21 -1.07
N GLN A 77 17.30 21.34 0.14
CA GLN A 77 17.72 22.65 0.69
C GLN A 77 18.73 23.36 -0.22
N GLU A 78 19.58 22.59 -0.90
CA GLU A 78 20.62 23.09 -1.82
C GLU A 78 20.15 23.15 -3.29
N GLU A 79 18.88 22.88 -3.57
CA GLU A 79 18.29 22.81 -4.92
C GLU A 79 18.98 21.80 -5.85
N LYS A 80 19.64 20.77 -5.27
CA LYS A 80 20.32 19.67 -5.97
C LYS A 80 19.38 18.46 -6.12
N PHE A 81 18.29 18.63 -6.87
CA PHE A 81 17.22 17.62 -6.93
C PHE A 81 17.66 16.30 -7.56
N ASP A 82 18.56 16.34 -8.55
CA ASP A 82 19.13 15.12 -9.16
C ASP A 82 19.97 14.30 -8.18
N GLU A 83 20.72 14.97 -7.30
CA GLU A 83 21.45 14.28 -6.23
C GLU A 83 20.47 13.75 -5.17
N GLY A 84 19.43 14.51 -4.87
CA GLY A 84 18.40 14.13 -3.89
C GLY A 84 17.68 12.86 -4.26
N ILE A 85 17.24 12.69 -5.51
CA ILE A 85 16.57 11.47 -5.96
C ILE A 85 17.53 10.27 -6.00
N LYS A 86 18.80 10.46 -6.36
CA LYS A 86 19.82 9.41 -6.28
C LYS A 86 19.98 8.91 -4.84
N LYS A 87 20.01 9.83 -3.86
CA LYS A 87 20.06 9.48 -2.42
C LYS A 87 18.85 8.68 -1.97
N LEU A 88 17.65 9.03 -2.40
CA LEU A 88 16.44 8.25 -2.14
C LEU A 88 16.55 6.83 -2.70
N LYS A 89 16.96 6.70 -3.97
CA LYS A 89 17.04 5.43 -4.69
C LYS A 89 18.16 4.51 -4.21
N GLU A 90 19.11 4.97 -3.40
CA GLU A 90 20.07 4.08 -2.72
C GLU A 90 19.34 3.06 -1.80
N LYS A 91 18.21 3.44 -1.26
CA LYS A 91 17.45 2.65 -0.27
C LYS A 91 16.03 2.32 -0.69
N ASN A 92 15.38 3.17 -1.49
CA ASN A 92 13.98 3.05 -1.87
C ASN A 92 13.83 2.87 -3.38
N ASN A 93 13.29 1.72 -3.80
CA ASN A 93 13.06 1.41 -5.21
C ASN A 93 11.77 2.02 -5.77
N LEU A 94 10.85 2.47 -4.91
CA LEU A 94 9.52 2.97 -5.26
C LEU A 94 9.24 4.32 -4.56
N PRO A 95 10.09 5.35 -4.73
CA PRO A 95 9.95 6.61 -3.99
C PRO A 95 8.68 7.39 -4.34
N ALA A 96 8.21 7.34 -5.59
CA ALA A 96 6.96 8.00 -6.00
C ALA A 96 5.72 7.34 -5.37
N VAL A 97 5.74 6.02 -5.23
CA VAL A 97 4.71 5.27 -4.48
C VAL A 97 4.79 5.62 -2.99
N CYS A 98 5.96 5.51 -2.38
CA CYS A 98 6.13 5.72 -0.94
C CYS A 98 5.74 7.13 -0.50
N GLY A 99 6.14 8.16 -1.25
CA GLY A 99 5.78 9.54 -1.00
C GLY A 99 4.26 9.81 -0.99
N ARG A 100 3.47 8.93 -1.68
CA ARG A 100 2.01 9.02 -1.75
C ARG A 100 1.28 8.16 -0.72
N VAL A 101 1.76 6.95 -0.45
CA VAL A 101 0.94 5.94 0.26
C VAL A 101 1.49 5.51 1.62
N CYS A 102 2.73 5.83 1.97
CA CYS A 102 3.26 5.53 3.30
C CYS A 102 2.46 6.24 4.39
N PRO A 103 2.15 5.59 5.52
CA PRO A 103 1.58 6.24 6.69
C PRO A 103 2.69 6.95 7.48
N GLN A 104 3.24 8.05 6.92
CA GLN A 104 4.40 8.75 7.47
C GLN A 104 4.16 9.23 8.90
N GLU A 105 2.91 9.57 9.24
CA GLU A 105 2.47 10.00 10.56
C GLU A 105 2.71 8.96 11.67
N SER A 106 2.79 7.69 11.32
CA SER A 106 3.13 6.58 12.24
C SER A 106 4.53 6.00 12.01
N GLN A 107 5.27 6.52 11.04
CA GLN A 107 6.60 6.05 10.64
C GLN A 107 7.64 7.20 10.76
N CYS A 108 8.33 7.55 9.69
CA CYS A 108 9.41 8.53 9.71
C CYS A 108 9.04 9.89 10.33
N GLU A 109 7.84 10.41 10.06
CA GLU A 109 7.40 11.70 10.60
C GLU A 109 7.11 11.64 12.10
N SER A 110 6.62 10.49 12.63
CA SER A 110 6.40 10.32 14.08
C SER A 110 7.69 10.40 14.91
N PHE A 111 8.82 10.04 14.31
CA PHE A 111 10.15 10.13 14.93
C PHE A 111 10.83 11.49 14.74
N CYS A 112 10.23 12.40 13.96
CA CYS A 112 10.80 13.71 13.71
C CYS A 112 10.74 14.57 14.98
N ILE A 113 11.90 15.06 15.44
CA ILE A 113 12.01 15.88 16.66
C ILE A 113 11.15 17.16 16.59
N ARG A 114 10.86 17.66 15.39
CA ARG A 114 9.96 18.80 15.18
C ARG A 114 8.56 18.56 15.70
N GLY A 115 8.08 17.31 15.62
CA GLY A 115 6.77 16.89 16.13
C GLY A 115 6.58 17.11 17.63
N LYS A 116 7.66 17.26 18.41
CA LYS A 116 7.58 17.55 19.86
C LYS A 116 7.08 18.96 20.19
N LYS A 117 7.23 19.93 19.29
CA LYS A 117 6.89 21.35 19.52
C LYS A 117 6.00 21.96 18.42
N GLY A 118 5.48 21.14 17.53
CA GLY A 118 4.65 21.51 16.41
C GLY A 118 4.42 20.31 15.51
N GLN A 119 4.33 20.53 14.19
CA GLN A 119 4.22 19.43 13.23
C GLN A 119 5.61 18.98 12.75
N PRO A 120 5.80 17.67 12.47
CA PRO A 120 7.02 17.14 11.87
C PRO A 120 7.32 17.81 10.54
N VAL A 121 8.53 17.63 10.02
CA VAL A 121 8.82 17.93 8.61
C VAL A 121 7.98 17.00 7.74
N ALA A 122 7.42 17.51 6.65
CA ALA A 122 6.62 16.76 5.71
C ALA A 122 7.50 15.83 4.83
N ILE A 123 8.09 14.82 5.46
CA ILE A 123 9.11 13.95 4.86
C ILE A 123 8.55 13.25 3.61
N GLY A 124 7.37 12.66 3.70
CA GLY A 124 6.75 11.97 2.55
C GLY A 124 6.42 12.92 1.40
N ARG A 125 6.01 14.17 1.68
CA ARG A 125 5.75 15.17 0.65
C ARG A 125 7.03 15.60 -0.08
N LEU A 126 8.16 15.68 0.64
CA LEU A 126 9.48 15.97 0.07
C LEU A 126 10.03 14.78 -0.74
N GLU A 127 9.82 13.56 -0.28
CA GLU A 127 10.11 12.33 -1.01
C GLU A 127 9.32 12.29 -2.33
N ARG A 128 8.01 12.53 -2.27
CA ARG A 128 7.15 12.66 -3.44
C ARG A 128 7.65 13.72 -4.41
N PHE A 129 8.03 14.91 -3.92
CA PHE A 129 8.53 15.99 -4.75
C PHE A 129 9.72 15.57 -5.59
N LEU A 130 10.72 14.91 -4.99
CA LEU A 130 11.90 14.45 -5.73
C LEU A 130 11.56 13.37 -6.76
N ALA A 131 10.64 12.46 -6.40
CA ALA A 131 10.21 11.43 -7.32
C ALA A 131 9.40 12.02 -8.50
N ASP A 132 8.50 12.95 -8.24
CA ASP A 132 7.73 13.64 -9.29
C ASP A 132 8.65 14.50 -10.20
N TYR A 133 9.67 15.13 -9.63
CA TYR A 133 10.72 15.84 -10.39
C TYR A 133 11.43 14.89 -11.36
N GLU A 134 11.87 13.71 -10.90
CA GLU A 134 12.50 12.71 -11.76
C GLU A 134 11.54 12.17 -12.84
N LEU A 135 10.30 11.87 -12.47
CA LEU A 135 9.30 11.40 -13.44
C LEU A 135 9.04 12.42 -14.56
N ALA A 136 9.04 13.71 -14.23
CA ALA A 136 8.85 14.79 -15.20
C ALA A 136 10.09 14.98 -16.11
N LYS A 137 11.30 14.85 -15.56
CA LYS A 137 12.57 14.99 -16.29
C LYS A 137 12.86 13.76 -17.16
N GLY A 138 12.45 12.59 -16.75
CA GLY A 138 12.82 11.28 -17.30
C GLY A 138 13.74 10.52 -16.33
N VAL A 139 13.40 9.26 -16.13
CA VAL A 139 14.12 8.39 -15.16
C VAL A 139 15.43 7.92 -15.78
N GLU A 140 16.55 8.18 -15.11
CA GLU A 140 17.86 7.66 -15.50
C GLU A 140 18.01 6.20 -15.06
N THR A 141 18.38 5.32 -15.98
CA THR A 141 18.73 3.93 -15.66
C THR A 141 20.20 3.87 -15.21
N PRO A 142 20.47 3.35 -14.01
CA PRO A 142 21.86 3.20 -13.56
C PRO A 142 22.59 2.12 -14.38
N ALA A 143 23.93 2.15 -14.35
CA ALA A 143 24.72 1.10 -14.99
C ALA A 143 24.41 -0.26 -14.39
N ILE A 144 24.17 -1.24 -15.26
CA ILE A 144 23.93 -2.62 -14.85
C ILE A 144 25.28 -3.25 -14.47
N PRO A 145 25.40 -3.85 -13.27
CA PRO A 145 26.65 -4.48 -12.84
C PRO A 145 26.97 -5.74 -13.66
N ALA A 146 28.20 -6.24 -13.53
CA ALA A 146 28.60 -7.50 -14.14
C ALA A 146 27.73 -8.66 -13.62
N LYS A 147 27.35 -9.57 -14.52
CA LYS A 147 26.50 -10.71 -14.16
C LYS A 147 27.23 -11.70 -13.26
N THR A 148 26.57 -12.15 -12.20
CA THR A 148 27.07 -13.18 -11.28
C THR A 148 26.91 -14.61 -11.82
N GLY A 149 26.11 -14.81 -12.87
CA GLY A 149 25.72 -16.13 -13.37
C GLY A 149 24.66 -16.84 -12.52
N LYS A 150 24.14 -16.17 -11.48
CA LYS A 150 23.08 -16.73 -10.61
C LYS A 150 21.72 -16.21 -11.03
N ARG A 151 20.71 -17.11 -11.07
CA ARG A 151 19.33 -16.85 -11.48
C ARG A 151 18.40 -16.89 -10.27
N VAL A 152 17.53 -15.89 -10.12
CA VAL A 152 16.56 -15.78 -9.03
C VAL A 152 15.16 -15.59 -9.59
N ALA A 153 14.21 -16.42 -9.14
CA ALA A 153 12.78 -16.25 -9.44
C ALA A 153 12.10 -15.43 -8.35
N ILE A 154 11.37 -14.41 -8.75
CA ILE A 154 10.52 -13.60 -7.85
C ILE A 154 9.06 -13.92 -8.14
N VAL A 155 8.29 -14.36 -7.15
CA VAL A 155 6.89 -14.74 -7.28
C VAL A 155 6.01 -13.63 -6.69
N GLY A 156 5.36 -12.88 -7.56
CA GLY A 156 4.52 -11.73 -7.25
C GLY A 156 5.21 -10.39 -7.45
N SER A 157 4.54 -9.46 -8.12
CA SER A 157 5.01 -8.12 -8.46
C SER A 157 4.51 -7.04 -7.50
N GLY A 158 4.10 -7.40 -6.29
CA GLY A 158 3.79 -6.46 -5.23
C GLY A 158 5.03 -5.72 -4.70
N PRO A 159 4.87 -4.80 -3.72
CA PRO A 159 5.99 -4.00 -3.20
C PRO A 159 7.21 -4.82 -2.76
N ALA A 160 6.98 -5.96 -2.11
CA ALA A 160 8.06 -6.86 -1.67
C ALA A 160 8.83 -7.44 -2.87
N GLY A 161 8.09 -7.99 -3.86
CA GLY A 161 8.69 -8.59 -5.06
C GLY A 161 9.42 -7.59 -5.93
N LEU A 162 8.83 -6.41 -6.19
CA LEU A 162 9.49 -5.36 -6.96
C LEU A 162 10.77 -4.86 -6.27
N THR A 163 10.76 -4.74 -4.95
CA THR A 163 11.95 -4.33 -4.19
C THR A 163 13.04 -5.40 -4.22
N ALA A 164 12.67 -6.66 -3.98
CA ALA A 164 13.62 -7.77 -4.05
C ALA A 164 14.23 -7.90 -5.45
N ALA A 165 13.40 -7.81 -6.50
CA ALA A 165 13.83 -7.86 -7.88
C ALA A 165 14.83 -6.76 -8.23
N GLY A 166 14.51 -5.51 -7.89
CA GLY A 166 15.39 -4.36 -8.15
C GLY A 166 16.73 -4.45 -7.39
N ASP A 167 16.69 -4.85 -6.12
CA ASP A 167 17.92 -4.98 -5.33
C ASP A 167 18.82 -6.12 -5.85
N LEU A 168 18.26 -7.29 -6.16
CA LEU A 168 19.00 -8.44 -6.72
C LEU A 168 19.58 -8.14 -8.12
N ALA A 169 18.84 -7.43 -8.96
CA ALA A 169 19.35 -6.99 -10.25
C ALA A 169 20.55 -6.06 -10.11
N ARG A 170 20.51 -5.11 -9.14
CA ARG A 170 21.66 -4.25 -8.82
C ARG A 170 22.86 -5.02 -8.22
N MET A 171 22.65 -6.18 -7.65
CA MET A 171 23.72 -7.09 -7.19
C MET A 171 24.30 -7.95 -8.34
N GLY A 172 23.76 -7.83 -9.56
CA GLY A 172 24.25 -8.53 -10.76
C GLY A 172 23.62 -9.90 -11.00
N HIS A 173 22.58 -10.26 -10.26
CA HIS A 173 21.85 -11.50 -10.51
C HIS A 173 20.91 -11.40 -11.71
N GLU A 174 20.68 -12.52 -12.39
CA GLU A 174 19.64 -12.64 -13.40
C GLU A 174 18.29 -12.86 -12.70
N VAL A 175 17.39 -11.89 -12.82
CA VAL A 175 16.11 -11.88 -12.09
C VAL A 175 14.96 -12.03 -13.06
N VAL A 176 14.09 -13.02 -12.81
CA VAL A 176 12.82 -13.20 -13.50
C VAL A 176 11.69 -13.00 -12.48
N LEU A 177 10.78 -12.07 -12.74
CA LEU A 177 9.64 -11.79 -11.91
C LEU A 177 8.36 -12.33 -12.57
N PHE A 178 7.67 -13.22 -11.86
CA PHE A 178 6.42 -13.83 -12.29
C PHE A 178 5.22 -13.15 -11.60
N GLU A 179 4.27 -12.68 -12.39
CA GLU A 179 3.03 -12.06 -11.92
C GLU A 179 1.81 -12.85 -12.43
N ALA A 180 0.88 -13.16 -11.54
CA ALA A 180 -0.32 -13.91 -11.87
C ALA A 180 -1.31 -13.11 -12.72
N PHE A 181 -1.38 -11.80 -12.53
CA PHE A 181 -2.24 -10.90 -13.29
C PHE A 181 -1.60 -10.46 -14.61
N HIS A 182 -2.41 -9.86 -15.46
CA HIS A 182 -1.97 -9.26 -16.74
C HIS A 182 -1.18 -7.96 -16.54
N SER A 183 -1.11 -7.43 -15.33
CA SER A 183 -0.47 -6.16 -14.99
C SER A 183 0.24 -6.24 -13.66
N THR A 184 1.40 -5.59 -13.57
CA THR A 184 2.29 -5.59 -12.42
C THR A 184 1.90 -4.57 -11.35
N GLY A 185 2.42 -4.76 -10.14
CA GLY A 185 2.26 -3.83 -9.01
C GLY A 185 1.51 -4.42 -7.81
N GLY A 186 0.87 -5.60 -7.97
CA GLY A 186 0.10 -6.21 -6.88
C GLY A 186 -0.94 -5.25 -6.31
N VAL A 187 -1.01 -5.13 -4.98
CA VAL A 187 -1.97 -4.24 -4.29
C VAL A 187 -1.84 -2.77 -4.70
N LEU A 188 -0.68 -2.31 -5.16
CA LEU A 188 -0.49 -0.95 -5.69
C LEU A 188 -1.34 -0.73 -6.96
N ARG A 189 -1.53 -1.77 -7.77
CA ARG A 189 -2.31 -1.75 -8.99
C ARG A 189 -3.80 -1.98 -8.73
N TYR A 190 -4.15 -3.08 -8.06
CA TYR A 190 -5.54 -3.49 -7.91
C TYR A 190 -6.24 -2.90 -6.68
N GLY A 191 -5.50 -2.61 -5.59
CA GLY A 191 -6.09 -2.24 -4.30
C GLY A 191 -6.16 -0.73 -4.06
N ILE A 192 -5.11 0.03 -4.39
CA ILE A 192 -5.07 1.48 -4.17
C ILE A 192 -5.74 2.20 -5.33
N PRO A 193 -6.70 3.14 -5.09
CA PRO A 193 -7.39 3.84 -6.17
C PRO A 193 -6.51 4.78 -6.99
N GLU A 194 -6.93 5.06 -8.25
CA GLU A 194 -6.26 5.97 -9.18
C GLU A 194 -6.07 7.37 -8.57
N PHE A 195 -7.06 7.88 -7.86
CA PHE A 195 -7.02 9.20 -7.23
C PHE A 195 -6.05 9.32 -6.04
N ARG A 196 -5.45 8.21 -5.58
CA ARG A 196 -4.37 8.17 -4.58
C ARG A 196 -3.03 7.79 -5.17
N LEU A 197 -3.03 6.88 -6.13
CA LEU A 197 -1.83 6.37 -6.79
C LEU A 197 -2.12 6.18 -8.27
N PRO A 198 -1.80 7.15 -9.12
CA PRO A 198 -1.96 7.03 -10.57
C PRO A 198 -1.19 5.85 -11.14
N LYS A 199 -1.89 4.97 -11.90
CA LYS A 199 -1.31 3.71 -12.36
C LYS A 199 -0.28 3.91 -13.45
N GLU A 200 -0.65 4.62 -14.50
CA GLU A 200 0.22 4.77 -15.68
C GLU A 200 1.29 5.85 -15.47
N LYS A 201 0.89 6.97 -14.83
CA LYS A 201 1.78 8.12 -14.64
C LYS A 201 2.84 7.91 -13.54
N VAL A 202 2.54 7.07 -12.55
CA VAL A 202 3.40 6.87 -11.37
C VAL A 202 3.83 5.42 -11.24
N LEU A 203 2.90 4.50 -10.95
CA LEU A 203 3.25 3.11 -10.66
C LEU A 203 3.97 2.43 -11.82
N GLN A 204 3.44 2.55 -13.04
CA GLN A 204 4.04 1.92 -14.22
C GLN A 204 5.46 2.43 -14.45
N ARG A 205 5.70 3.72 -14.26
CA ARG A 205 7.04 4.33 -14.44
C ARG A 205 8.07 3.76 -13.44
N GLU A 206 7.67 3.48 -12.20
CA GLU A 206 8.55 2.83 -11.23
C GLU A 206 8.76 1.35 -11.54
N VAL A 207 7.75 0.64 -12.07
CA VAL A 207 7.90 -0.73 -12.58
C VAL A 207 8.85 -0.76 -13.78
N ASP A 208 8.69 0.16 -14.72
CA ASP A 208 9.56 0.28 -15.89
C ASP A 208 11.01 0.56 -15.50
N TYR A 209 11.22 1.36 -14.45
CA TYR A 209 12.55 1.55 -13.89
C TYR A 209 13.15 0.24 -13.38
N ILE A 210 12.39 -0.58 -12.66
CA ILE A 210 12.86 -1.89 -12.18
C ILE A 210 13.15 -2.83 -13.37
N ALA A 211 12.31 -2.84 -14.38
CA ALA A 211 12.56 -3.60 -15.61
C ALA A 211 13.86 -3.14 -16.30
N SER A 212 14.13 -1.82 -16.31
CA SER A 212 15.34 -1.25 -16.91
C SER A 212 16.63 -1.66 -16.21
N LEU A 213 16.56 -2.18 -14.97
CA LEU A 213 17.69 -2.79 -14.26
C LEU A 213 18.05 -4.19 -14.79
N GLY A 214 17.33 -4.71 -15.79
CA GLY A 214 17.52 -6.03 -16.37
C GLY A 214 16.62 -7.13 -15.77
N VAL A 215 15.59 -6.75 -15.03
CA VAL A 215 14.57 -7.69 -14.54
C VAL A 215 13.66 -8.12 -15.70
N ASP A 216 13.57 -9.43 -15.96
CA ASP A 216 12.61 -9.99 -16.90
C ASP A 216 11.25 -10.19 -16.22
N ILE A 217 10.23 -9.49 -16.66
CA ILE A 217 8.89 -9.51 -16.05
C ILE A 217 7.94 -10.34 -16.92
N LYS A 218 7.39 -11.41 -16.32
CA LYS A 218 6.44 -12.32 -16.96
C LYS A 218 5.07 -12.24 -16.27
N THR A 219 4.11 -11.62 -16.95
CA THR A 219 2.72 -11.55 -16.49
C THR A 219 1.92 -12.79 -16.95
N ASN A 220 0.73 -12.99 -16.36
CA ASN A 220 -0.16 -14.13 -16.64
C ASN A 220 0.47 -15.49 -16.31
N VAL A 221 1.38 -15.54 -15.35
CA VAL A 221 2.03 -16.77 -14.89
C VAL A 221 1.69 -17.02 -13.43
N VAL A 222 0.89 -18.05 -13.18
CA VAL A 222 0.43 -18.44 -11.83
C VAL A 222 1.36 -19.51 -11.28
N ILE A 223 2.33 -19.12 -10.44
CA ILE A 223 3.21 -20.11 -9.77
C ILE A 223 2.38 -20.96 -8.82
N GLY A 224 2.59 -22.27 -8.90
CA GLY A 224 1.78 -23.31 -8.25
C GLY A 224 0.64 -23.83 -9.14
N LYS A 225 0.48 -23.31 -10.38
CA LYS A 225 -0.47 -23.80 -11.39
C LYS A 225 0.15 -23.90 -12.77
N THR A 226 0.71 -22.80 -13.29
CA THR A 226 1.37 -22.78 -14.61
C THR A 226 2.74 -23.43 -14.53
N ILE A 227 3.48 -23.07 -13.50
CA ILE A 227 4.81 -23.60 -13.16
C ILE A 227 4.82 -23.75 -11.64
N THR A 228 5.32 -24.87 -11.12
CA THR A 228 5.48 -25.11 -9.68
C THR A 228 6.81 -24.53 -9.19
N VAL A 229 6.96 -24.40 -7.87
CA VAL A 229 8.25 -24.00 -7.27
C VAL A 229 9.32 -25.09 -7.51
N ASP A 230 8.95 -26.36 -7.60
CA ASP A 230 9.88 -27.46 -7.93
C ASP A 230 10.41 -27.31 -9.36
N GLU A 231 9.54 -27.10 -10.34
CA GLU A 231 9.92 -26.88 -11.74
C GLU A 231 10.80 -25.63 -11.93
N LEU A 232 10.62 -24.57 -11.12
CA LEU A 232 11.52 -23.41 -11.14
C LEU A 232 12.98 -23.80 -10.84
N PHE A 233 13.20 -24.72 -9.92
CA PHE A 233 14.55 -25.22 -9.60
C PHE A 233 15.03 -26.27 -10.62
N GLU A 234 14.22 -27.27 -10.91
CA GLU A 234 14.60 -28.48 -11.60
C GLU A 234 14.66 -28.31 -13.13
N GLU A 235 13.71 -27.56 -13.70
CA GLU A 235 13.56 -27.39 -15.16
C GLU A 235 14.02 -26.00 -15.63
N GLU A 236 13.65 -24.96 -14.90
CA GLU A 236 13.98 -23.57 -15.28
C GLU A 236 15.38 -23.14 -14.79
N GLY A 237 16.03 -23.91 -13.90
CA GLY A 237 17.40 -23.70 -13.43
C GLY A 237 17.59 -22.45 -12.55
N PHE A 238 16.59 -22.05 -11.79
CA PHE A 238 16.74 -21.02 -10.78
C PHE A 238 17.53 -21.52 -9.57
N HIS A 239 18.36 -20.66 -8.99
CA HIS A 239 19.18 -20.98 -7.83
C HIS A 239 18.51 -20.61 -6.51
N ALA A 240 17.58 -19.64 -6.55
CA ALA A 240 16.76 -19.21 -5.42
C ALA A 240 15.40 -18.72 -5.89
N VAL A 241 14.40 -18.81 -5.00
CA VAL A 241 13.03 -18.31 -5.21
C VAL A 241 12.64 -17.39 -4.07
N PHE A 242 12.11 -16.21 -4.39
CA PHE A 242 11.48 -15.32 -3.42
C PHE A 242 9.96 -15.31 -3.60
N ILE A 243 9.21 -15.57 -2.53
CA ILE A 243 7.74 -15.58 -2.54
C ILE A 243 7.23 -14.29 -1.92
N GLY A 244 6.65 -13.42 -2.76
CA GLY A 244 6.08 -12.12 -2.38
C GLY A 244 4.61 -11.96 -2.82
N THR A 245 3.81 -13.03 -2.71
CA THR A 245 2.43 -13.11 -3.23
C THR A 245 1.39 -12.32 -2.42
N GLY A 246 1.78 -11.73 -1.30
CA GLY A 246 0.93 -10.88 -0.49
C GLY A 246 -0.22 -11.62 0.22
N ALA A 247 -1.27 -10.85 0.59
CA ALA A 247 -2.49 -11.34 1.23
C ALA A 247 -3.70 -10.78 0.49
N GLY A 248 -4.22 -11.53 -0.48
CA GLY A 248 -5.31 -11.09 -1.36
C GLY A 248 -6.63 -11.83 -1.17
N LEU A 249 -6.70 -12.83 -0.27
CA LEU A 249 -7.94 -13.58 0.01
C LEU A 249 -8.80 -12.80 1.01
N PRO A 250 -9.99 -12.30 0.61
CA PRO A 250 -10.82 -11.48 1.48
C PRO A 250 -11.38 -12.27 2.66
N GLN A 251 -11.52 -11.60 3.80
CA GLN A 251 -12.24 -12.10 4.96
C GLN A 251 -13.68 -11.62 4.94
N PHE A 252 -14.60 -12.47 5.42
CA PHE A 252 -16.01 -12.18 5.58
C PHE A 252 -16.41 -12.23 7.06
N LEU A 253 -17.56 -11.63 7.40
CA LEU A 253 -18.05 -11.55 8.78
C LEU A 253 -18.60 -12.89 9.29
N GLY A 254 -19.00 -13.79 8.38
CA GLY A 254 -19.67 -15.05 8.70
C GLY A 254 -21.12 -14.84 9.14
N ILE A 255 -21.78 -13.80 8.63
CA ILE A 255 -23.17 -13.46 8.95
C ILE A 255 -24.12 -13.85 7.82
N PRO A 256 -25.42 -14.09 8.12
CA PRO A 256 -26.40 -14.39 7.08
C PRO A 256 -26.51 -13.27 6.04
N GLY A 257 -26.58 -13.63 4.76
CA GLY A 257 -26.81 -12.71 3.66
C GLY A 257 -25.52 -12.19 2.98
N GLU A 258 -24.32 -12.59 3.39
CA GLU A 258 -23.06 -12.18 2.74
C GLU A 258 -22.90 -12.68 1.30
N ASN A 259 -23.71 -13.64 0.89
CA ASN A 259 -23.74 -14.18 -0.48
C ASN A 259 -24.80 -13.53 -1.39
N LEU A 260 -25.48 -12.49 -0.94
CA LEU A 260 -26.50 -11.78 -1.71
C LEU A 260 -25.88 -10.96 -2.85
N SER A 261 -26.63 -10.78 -3.93
CA SER A 261 -26.28 -9.84 -5.00
C SER A 261 -26.22 -8.40 -4.45
N GLY A 262 -25.12 -7.68 -4.73
CA GLY A 262 -24.85 -6.35 -4.15
C GLY A 262 -23.94 -6.37 -2.91
N VAL A 263 -23.51 -7.57 -2.46
CA VAL A 263 -22.43 -7.71 -1.49
C VAL A 263 -21.12 -7.94 -2.23
N TYR A 264 -20.10 -7.14 -1.93
CA TYR A 264 -18.76 -7.27 -2.45
C TYR A 264 -17.75 -7.38 -1.32
N SER A 265 -16.69 -8.14 -1.51
CA SER A 265 -15.47 -7.88 -0.76
C SER A 265 -14.82 -6.59 -1.27
N ALA A 266 -14.14 -5.84 -0.40
CA ALA A 266 -13.41 -4.65 -0.84
C ALA A 266 -12.34 -4.99 -1.86
N ASN A 267 -11.71 -6.16 -1.76
CA ASN A 267 -10.73 -6.65 -2.71
C ASN A 267 -11.33 -6.81 -4.12
N GLU A 268 -12.49 -7.44 -4.24
CA GLU A 268 -13.22 -7.56 -5.50
C GLU A 268 -13.62 -6.18 -6.05
N PHE A 269 -14.24 -5.36 -5.19
CA PHE A 269 -14.72 -4.02 -5.56
C PHE A 269 -13.61 -3.13 -6.12
N LEU A 270 -12.47 -3.08 -5.41
CA LEU A 270 -11.32 -2.29 -5.80
C LEU A 270 -10.57 -2.88 -7.01
N THR A 271 -10.48 -4.22 -7.11
CA THR A 271 -9.88 -4.87 -8.29
C THR A 271 -10.68 -4.56 -9.55
N ARG A 272 -12.01 -4.67 -9.51
CA ARG A 272 -12.87 -4.28 -10.64
C ARG A 272 -12.69 -2.81 -11.01
N THR A 273 -12.59 -1.93 -10.02
CA THR A 273 -12.46 -0.49 -10.28
C THR A 273 -11.07 -0.12 -10.78
N ASN A 274 -10.01 -0.56 -10.11
CA ASN A 274 -8.65 -0.10 -10.37
C ASN A 274 -7.95 -0.89 -11.48
N LEU A 275 -7.88 -2.24 -11.36
CA LEU A 275 -7.20 -3.09 -12.33
C LEU A 275 -8.02 -3.24 -13.61
N MET A 276 -9.32 -3.48 -13.47
CA MET A 276 -10.24 -3.69 -14.59
C MET A 276 -10.94 -2.40 -15.05
N LYS A 277 -10.59 -1.26 -14.47
CA LYS A 277 -10.99 0.10 -14.86
C LYS A 277 -12.50 0.32 -14.97
N ALA A 278 -13.30 -0.25 -14.04
CA ALA A 278 -14.75 -0.10 -14.05
C ALA A 278 -15.24 1.37 -14.03
N TYR A 279 -14.42 2.30 -13.56
CA TYR A 279 -14.72 3.73 -13.60
C TYR A 279 -14.70 4.35 -15.01
N LEU A 280 -14.21 3.60 -16.02
CA LEU A 280 -14.22 3.99 -17.43
C LEU A 280 -15.31 3.25 -18.24
N PHE A 281 -16.23 2.53 -17.58
CA PHE A 281 -17.35 1.93 -18.28
C PHE A 281 -18.23 3.00 -18.96
N PRO A 282 -18.69 2.85 -20.22
CA PRO A 282 -18.59 1.66 -21.07
C PRO A 282 -17.35 1.60 -22.00
N GLU A 283 -16.42 2.52 -21.91
CA GLU A 283 -15.18 2.49 -22.70
C GLU A 283 -14.35 1.24 -22.39
N TRP A 284 -14.39 0.80 -21.14
CA TRP A 284 -13.83 -0.46 -20.67
C TRP A 284 -14.96 -1.42 -20.27
N ASP A 285 -14.88 -2.66 -20.75
CA ASP A 285 -15.94 -3.66 -20.63
C ASP A 285 -15.95 -4.32 -19.21
N THR A 286 -16.07 -3.48 -18.18
CA THR A 286 -16.17 -3.95 -16.79
C THR A 286 -17.26 -3.17 -16.08
N PRO A 287 -18.54 -3.61 -16.15
CA PRO A 287 -19.59 -2.97 -15.39
C PRO A 287 -19.47 -3.29 -13.89
N ILE A 288 -19.79 -2.31 -13.07
CA ILE A 288 -20.00 -2.48 -11.64
C ILE A 288 -21.35 -1.92 -11.25
N LYS A 289 -22.17 -2.72 -10.56
CA LYS A 289 -23.48 -2.28 -10.13
C LYS A 289 -23.40 -1.74 -8.72
N LEU A 290 -23.67 -0.45 -8.58
CA LEU A 290 -23.86 0.22 -7.31
C LEU A 290 -25.29 0.74 -7.18
N THR A 291 -25.76 0.79 -5.95
CA THR A 291 -26.98 1.48 -5.59
C THR A 291 -26.68 2.88 -5.07
N LYS A 292 -27.72 3.72 -4.89
CA LYS A 292 -27.58 5.07 -4.37
C LYS A 292 -26.98 5.12 -2.96
N LYS A 293 -27.29 4.09 -2.13
CA LYS A 293 -26.80 3.96 -0.75
C LYS A 293 -25.89 2.76 -0.62
N VAL A 294 -24.68 3.01 -0.16
CA VAL A 294 -23.61 2.03 -0.02
C VAL A 294 -23.10 1.99 1.43
N ALA A 295 -22.99 0.81 2.01
CA ALA A 295 -22.29 0.62 3.27
C ALA A 295 -20.93 -0.05 3.04
N VAL A 296 -19.89 0.48 3.65
CA VAL A 296 -18.56 -0.11 3.69
C VAL A 296 -18.26 -0.52 5.13
N VAL A 297 -18.08 -1.82 5.35
CA VAL A 297 -17.86 -2.39 6.68
C VAL A 297 -16.38 -2.49 6.97
N GLY A 298 -15.90 -1.67 7.89
CA GLY A 298 -14.48 -1.55 8.26
C GLY A 298 -14.03 -0.10 8.33
N ALA A 299 -12.83 0.17 8.86
CA ALA A 299 -12.27 1.51 8.97
C ALA A 299 -10.75 1.57 8.75
N GLY A 300 -10.18 0.60 8.02
CA GLY A 300 -8.80 0.64 7.54
C GLY A 300 -8.66 1.43 6.24
N ASN A 301 -7.43 1.55 5.73
CA ASN A 301 -7.17 2.24 4.45
C ASN A 301 -8.01 1.68 3.30
N VAL A 302 -8.18 0.37 3.22
CA VAL A 302 -9.01 -0.31 2.21
C VAL A 302 -10.48 0.11 2.30
N ALA A 303 -11.00 0.34 3.51
CA ALA A 303 -12.36 0.82 3.71
C ALA A 303 -12.52 2.27 3.25
N MET A 304 -11.53 3.15 3.55
CA MET A 304 -11.52 4.53 3.05
C MET A 304 -11.45 4.55 1.51
N ASP A 305 -10.58 3.72 0.93
CA ASP A 305 -10.44 3.58 -0.52
C ASP A 305 -11.76 3.11 -1.18
N ALA A 306 -12.42 2.11 -0.61
CA ALA A 306 -13.70 1.60 -1.12
C ALA A 306 -14.82 2.64 -1.00
N ALA A 307 -14.92 3.36 0.14
CA ALA A 307 -15.94 4.37 0.35
C ALA A 307 -15.79 5.56 -0.60
N ARG A 308 -14.58 6.09 -0.72
CA ARG A 308 -14.26 7.19 -1.64
C ARG A 308 -14.42 6.81 -3.11
N THR A 309 -14.13 5.55 -3.45
CA THR A 309 -14.39 4.98 -4.78
C THR A 309 -15.88 4.89 -5.07
N ALA A 310 -16.70 4.44 -4.10
CA ALA A 310 -18.15 4.35 -4.28
C ALA A 310 -18.80 5.70 -4.57
N LEU A 311 -18.37 6.78 -3.89
CA LEU A 311 -18.81 8.15 -4.22
C LEU A 311 -18.51 8.52 -5.67
N ARG A 312 -17.27 8.27 -6.13
CA ARG A 312 -16.84 8.58 -7.50
C ARG A 312 -17.55 7.75 -8.58
N LEU A 313 -18.03 6.58 -8.22
CA LEU A 313 -18.84 5.73 -9.09
C LEU A 313 -20.34 6.11 -9.07
N GLY A 314 -20.72 7.19 -8.36
CA GLY A 314 -22.06 7.75 -8.40
C GLY A 314 -22.99 7.33 -7.25
N ALA A 315 -22.49 6.74 -6.18
CA ALA A 315 -23.29 6.58 -4.96
C ALA A 315 -23.64 7.96 -4.36
N GLU A 316 -24.91 8.14 -3.98
CA GLU A 316 -25.40 9.41 -3.40
C GLU A 316 -25.10 9.50 -1.89
N GLU A 317 -25.07 8.34 -1.21
CA GLU A 317 -24.88 8.22 0.22
C GLU A 317 -23.95 7.04 0.52
N VAL A 318 -22.81 7.29 1.14
CA VAL A 318 -21.83 6.25 1.48
C VAL A 318 -21.53 6.26 2.97
N HIS A 319 -21.65 5.10 3.59
CA HIS A 319 -21.52 4.90 5.03
C HIS A 319 -20.32 4.00 5.34
N ILE A 320 -19.42 4.47 6.20
CA ILE A 320 -18.48 3.61 6.93
C ILE A 320 -19.23 3.03 8.13
N VAL A 321 -19.27 1.72 8.24
CA VAL A 321 -19.83 1.00 9.39
C VAL A 321 -18.70 0.35 10.17
N TYR A 322 -18.46 0.83 11.40
CA TYR A 322 -17.30 0.40 12.17
C TYR A 322 -17.65 0.10 13.63
N ARG A 323 -17.20 -1.06 14.10
CA ARG A 323 -17.54 -1.60 15.42
C ARG A 323 -16.83 -0.92 16.60
N ARG A 324 -15.87 -0.01 16.36
CA ARG A 324 -15.15 0.77 17.39
C ARG A 324 -15.38 2.27 17.18
N SER A 325 -14.68 3.09 17.97
CA SER A 325 -14.73 4.54 17.84
C SER A 325 -13.71 5.07 16.81
N ASP A 326 -13.70 6.38 16.63
CA ASP A 326 -12.77 7.08 15.73
C ASP A 326 -11.29 6.91 16.15
N LYS A 327 -11.02 6.78 17.46
CA LYS A 327 -9.67 6.59 17.99
C LYS A 327 -9.03 5.27 17.59
N GLU A 328 -9.82 4.23 17.38
CA GLU A 328 -9.36 2.91 17.00
C GLU A 328 -9.33 2.69 15.48
N MET A 329 -9.67 3.70 14.66
CA MET A 329 -9.58 3.58 13.20
C MET A 329 -8.13 3.43 12.76
N PRO A 330 -7.76 2.33 12.04
CA PRO A 330 -6.38 2.08 11.63
C PRO A 330 -5.99 2.73 10.30
N ALA A 331 -6.91 3.44 9.63
CA ALA A 331 -6.61 4.15 8.40
C ALA A 331 -5.72 5.37 8.66
N ARG A 332 -4.99 5.81 7.64
CA ARG A 332 -4.22 7.07 7.68
C ARG A 332 -5.13 8.24 8.02
N ALA A 333 -4.62 9.15 8.86
CA ALA A 333 -5.37 10.34 9.28
C ALA A 333 -5.80 11.21 8.08
N GLU A 334 -4.94 11.34 7.08
CA GLU A 334 -5.22 12.06 5.82
C GLU A 334 -6.38 11.43 5.04
N GLU A 335 -6.43 10.08 4.95
CA GLU A 335 -7.50 9.38 4.22
C GLU A 335 -8.85 9.46 4.95
N ILE A 336 -8.84 9.43 6.29
CA ILE A 336 -10.04 9.67 7.10
C ILE A 336 -10.54 11.12 6.90
N HIS A 337 -9.62 12.07 6.87
CA HIS A 337 -9.94 13.49 6.64
C HIS A 337 -10.57 13.68 5.25
N HIS A 338 -9.92 13.17 4.20
CA HIS A 338 -10.46 13.23 2.85
C HIS A 338 -11.84 12.57 2.72
N ALA A 339 -12.05 11.41 3.33
CA ALA A 339 -13.35 10.74 3.30
C ALA A 339 -14.45 11.60 3.96
N LYS A 340 -14.15 12.27 5.08
CA LYS A 340 -15.07 13.18 5.76
C LYS A 340 -15.39 14.40 4.90
N GLU A 341 -14.39 15.04 4.30
CA GLU A 341 -14.58 16.20 3.41
C GLU A 341 -15.40 15.84 2.16
N GLU A 342 -15.24 14.62 1.66
CA GLU A 342 -15.98 14.08 0.50
C GLU A 342 -17.42 13.67 0.84
N GLY A 343 -17.83 13.78 2.12
CA GLY A 343 -19.21 13.54 2.56
C GLY A 343 -19.50 12.09 2.97
N VAL A 344 -18.48 11.25 3.18
CA VAL A 344 -18.69 9.91 3.74
C VAL A 344 -19.21 9.99 5.18
N ILE A 345 -20.26 9.26 5.48
CA ILE A 345 -20.94 9.22 6.78
C ILE A 345 -20.34 8.11 7.64
N PHE A 346 -19.93 8.44 8.87
CA PHE A 346 -19.30 7.47 9.78
C PHE A 346 -20.30 6.97 10.82
N ASN A 347 -20.69 5.69 10.71
CA ASN A 347 -21.49 4.98 11.70
C ASN A 347 -20.57 4.17 12.61
N LEU A 348 -20.05 4.83 13.61
CA LEU A 348 -19.15 4.24 14.60
C LEU A 348 -19.92 3.45 15.66
N LEU A 349 -19.22 2.60 16.41
CA LEU A 349 -19.84 1.73 17.44
C LEU A 349 -21.04 0.96 16.88
N THR A 350 -20.89 0.46 15.66
CA THR A 350 -21.96 -0.23 14.91
C THR A 350 -21.36 -1.46 14.22
N ASN A 351 -21.99 -2.62 14.40
CA ASN A 351 -21.55 -3.87 13.80
C ASN A 351 -22.71 -4.55 13.06
N PRO A 352 -22.53 -4.99 11.80
CA PRO A 352 -23.52 -5.79 11.10
C PRO A 352 -23.71 -7.17 11.74
N VAL A 353 -24.95 -7.64 11.76
CA VAL A 353 -25.31 -8.99 12.23
C VAL A 353 -26.03 -9.81 11.18
N LYS A 354 -26.61 -9.14 10.15
CA LYS A 354 -27.28 -9.80 9.03
C LYS A 354 -27.44 -8.84 7.85
N ILE A 355 -27.30 -9.33 6.63
CA ILE A 355 -27.64 -8.60 5.41
C ILE A 355 -29.02 -9.09 4.92
N LEU A 356 -29.90 -8.14 4.58
CA LEU A 356 -31.29 -8.41 4.23
C LEU A 356 -31.49 -8.38 2.72
N SER A 357 -32.22 -9.34 2.18
CA SER A 357 -32.53 -9.43 0.74
C SER A 357 -33.92 -8.87 0.41
N ASP A 358 -34.08 -8.43 -0.81
CA ASP A 358 -35.37 -8.34 -1.49
C ASP A 358 -35.81 -9.72 -2.01
N GLU A 359 -36.93 -9.75 -2.74
CA GLU A 359 -37.51 -10.97 -3.34
C GLU A 359 -36.67 -11.58 -4.46
N ASN A 360 -35.74 -10.79 -5.05
CA ASN A 360 -34.87 -11.18 -6.15
C ASN A 360 -33.45 -11.57 -5.68
N GLY A 361 -33.21 -11.62 -4.36
CA GLY A 361 -31.89 -11.94 -3.79
C GLY A 361 -30.88 -10.80 -3.82
N TRP A 362 -31.33 -9.54 -4.00
CA TRP A 362 -30.49 -8.35 -3.90
C TRP A 362 -30.53 -7.74 -2.50
N VAL A 363 -29.45 -7.09 -2.11
CA VAL A 363 -29.39 -6.33 -0.86
C VAL A 363 -30.45 -5.23 -0.86
N LYS A 364 -31.24 -5.17 0.21
CA LYS A 364 -32.20 -4.08 0.49
C LYS A 364 -31.97 -3.42 1.83
N GLY A 365 -31.09 -3.94 2.67
CA GLY A 365 -30.78 -3.40 3.97
C GLY A 365 -29.78 -4.26 4.73
N MET A 366 -29.35 -3.75 5.87
CA MET A 366 -28.43 -4.42 6.76
C MET A 366 -28.90 -4.24 8.20
N GLU A 367 -29.07 -5.34 8.93
CA GLU A 367 -29.33 -5.32 10.36
C GLU A 367 -28.03 -5.16 11.09
N CYS A 368 -27.97 -4.17 11.97
CA CYS A 368 -26.80 -3.81 12.75
C CYS A 368 -27.14 -3.81 14.23
N ILE A 369 -26.13 -3.99 15.08
CA ILE A 369 -26.21 -3.85 16.53
C ILE A 369 -25.27 -2.73 17.00
N LYS A 370 -25.68 -1.97 18.03
CA LYS A 370 -24.81 -0.98 18.66
C LYS A 370 -23.75 -1.66 19.52
N MET A 371 -22.59 -0.99 19.60
CA MET A 371 -21.45 -1.50 20.33
C MET A 371 -21.06 -0.50 21.44
N GLU A 372 -20.47 -1.02 22.50
CA GLU A 372 -19.72 -0.25 23.49
C GLU A 372 -18.26 -0.71 23.50
N LEU A 373 -17.38 0.08 24.09
CA LEU A 373 -15.95 -0.24 24.19
C LEU A 373 -15.66 -0.79 25.58
N GLY A 374 -15.10 -2.00 25.61
CA GLY A 374 -14.55 -2.65 26.80
C GLY A 374 -13.03 -2.49 26.90
N GLU A 375 -12.42 -3.33 27.74
CA GLU A 375 -10.97 -3.37 27.94
C GLU A 375 -10.21 -3.62 26.61
N PRO A 376 -8.97 -3.13 26.49
CA PRO A 376 -8.15 -3.35 25.31
C PRO A 376 -7.96 -4.83 24.96
N ASP A 377 -7.98 -5.15 23.68
CA ASP A 377 -7.65 -6.48 23.16
C ASP A 377 -6.11 -6.65 23.00
N GLU A 378 -5.66 -7.80 22.47
CA GLU A 378 -4.24 -8.10 22.22
C GLU A 378 -3.54 -7.10 21.29
N SER A 379 -4.29 -6.34 20.49
CA SER A 379 -3.77 -5.27 19.63
C SER A 379 -3.62 -3.93 20.35
N GLY A 380 -3.99 -3.85 21.62
CA GLY A 380 -4.00 -2.62 22.43
C GLY A 380 -5.17 -1.69 22.14
N ARG A 381 -6.14 -2.09 21.27
CA ARG A 381 -7.33 -1.31 20.96
C ARG A 381 -8.51 -1.75 21.81
N ALA A 382 -9.35 -0.79 22.22
CA ALA A 382 -10.56 -1.08 22.99
C ALA A 382 -11.43 -2.15 22.31
N ARG A 383 -11.81 -3.20 23.05
CA ARG A 383 -12.59 -4.33 22.53
C ARG A 383 -14.04 -3.91 22.31
N PRO A 384 -14.61 -4.13 21.12
CA PRO A 384 -16.02 -3.85 20.88
C PRO A 384 -16.90 -4.92 21.52
N VAL A 385 -17.90 -4.49 22.32
CA VAL A 385 -18.86 -5.33 23.01
C VAL A 385 -20.26 -5.00 22.51
N PRO A 386 -21.08 -5.97 22.04
CA PRO A 386 -22.42 -5.69 21.55
C PRO A 386 -23.38 -5.35 22.70
N ILE A 387 -24.20 -4.32 22.48
CA ILE A 387 -25.29 -3.92 23.39
C ILE A 387 -26.54 -4.71 23.00
N LYS A 388 -26.92 -5.70 23.79
CA LYS A 388 -28.07 -6.56 23.54
C LYS A 388 -29.38 -5.76 23.47
N GLY A 389 -30.23 -6.05 22.47
CA GLY A 389 -31.51 -5.39 22.25
C GLY A 389 -31.40 -4.01 21.60
N SER A 390 -30.25 -3.69 21.02
CA SER A 390 -30.00 -2.45 20.30
C SER A 390 -29.98 -2.63 18.77
N GLU A 391 -30.50 -3.75 18.29
CA GLU A 391 -30.57 -4.08 16.88
C GLU A 391 -31.44 -3.07 16.13
N PHE A 392 -31.00 -2.69 14.94
CA PHE A 392 -31.73 -1.79 14.05
C PHE A 392 -31.41 -2.09 12.59
N VAL A 393 -32.33 -1.75 11.71
CA VAL A 393 -32.16 -1.91 10.26
C VAL A 393 -31.58 -0.65 9.66
N PHE A 394 -30.57 -0.85 8.85
CA PHE A 394 -29.86 0.17 8.10
C PHE A 394 -30.21 0.02 6.61
N ASP A 395 -30.81 1.07 6.01
CA ASP A 395 -31.28 1.05 4.63
C ASP A 395 -30.10 1.27 3.66
N VAL A 396 -29.67 0.21 3.02
CA VAL A 396 -28.59 0.21 1.99
C VAL A 396 -28.88 -0.85 0.94
N GLY A 397 -28.46 -0.60 -0.29
CA GLY A 397 -28.63 -1.56 -1.40
C GLY A 397 -27.31 -2.17 -1.90
N THR A 398 -26.17 -1.71 -1.39
CA THR A 398 -24.85 -2.29 -1.67
C THR A 398 -24.03 -2.33 -0.38
N VAL A 399 -23.36 -3.46 -0.16
CA VAL A 399 -22.47 -3.64 1.01
C VAL A 399 -21.07 -4.05 0.54
N VAL A 400 -20.04 -3.34 0.99
CA VAL A 400 -18.64 -3.67 0.72
C VAL A 400 -17.96 -4.10 2.02
N ILE A 401 -17.49 -5.34 2.09
CA ILE A 401 -16.83 -5.90 3.27
C ILE A 401 -15.33 -5.61 3.22
N ALA A 402 -14.83 -4.80 4.15
CA ALA A 402 -13.44 -4.30 4.21
C ALA A 402 -12.78 -4.59 5.58
N ILE A 403 -12.86 -5.84 6.05
CA ILE A 403 -12.42 -6.25 7.40
C ILE A 403 -11.05 -6.95 7.42
N GLY A 404 -10.37 -6.99 6.29
CA GLY A 404 -9.03 -7.55 6.14
C GLY A 404 -8.95 -8.69 5.13
N ASN A 405 -7.71 -9.11 4.88
CA ASN A 405 -7.38 -10.18 3.94
C ASN A 405 -6.47 -11.21 4.61
N SER A 406 -6.47 -12.42 4.06
CA SER A 406 -5.57 -13.53 4.40
C SER A 406 -4.67 -13.87 3.22
N PRO A 407 -3.53 -14.54 3.43
CA PRO A 407 -2.70 -15.08 2.37
C PRO A 407 -3.46 -16.06 1.48
N ASN A 408 -3.13 -16.07 0.19
CA ASN A 408 -3.66 -17.08 -0.73
C ASN A 408 -2.99 -18.44 -0.43
N PRO A 409 -3.75 -19.51 -0.22
CA PRO A 409 -3.20 -20.83 0.14
C PRO A 409 -2.53 -21.58 -1.03
N LEU A 410 -2.56 -21.03 -2.25
CA LEU A 410 -2.08 -21.75 -3.45
C LEU A 410 -0.62 -22.20 -3.30
N ILE A 411 0.30 -21.29 -3.00
CA ILE A 411 1.74 -21.65 -2.83
C ILE A 411 1.94 -22.64 -1.69
N PRO A 412 1.39 -22.45 -0.49
CA PRO A 412 1.43 -23.45 0.58
C PRO A 412 0.94 -24.84 0.18
N GLN A 413 -0.12 -24.92 -0.61
CA GLN A 413 -0.73 -26.19 -1.02
C GLN A 413 0.03 -26.91 -2.15
N THR A 414 0.81 -26.19 -2.94
CA THR A 414 1.50 -26.70 -4.13
C THR A 414 3.02 -26.80 -3.95
N THR A 415 3.54 -26.44 -2.78
CA THR A 415 4.98 -26.42 -2.50
C THR A 415 5.28 -27.18 -1.23
N SER A 416 5.90 -28.33 -1.36
CA SER A 416 6.31 -29.17 -0.21
C SER A 416 7.44 -28.52 0.58
N GLY A 417 7.54 -28.85 1.88
CA GLY A 417 8.62 -28.40 2.76
C GLY A 417 8.52 -26.95 3.27
N LEU A 418 7.41 -26.25 2.99
CA LEU A 418 7.11 -24.97 3.59
C LEU A 418 6.30 -25.14 4.89
N GLU A 419 6.80 -24.61 5.98
CA GLU A 419 6.04 -24.50 7.23
C GLU A 419 5.03 -23.34 7.12
N ILE A 420 3.79 -23.62 7.55
CA ILE A 420 2.68 -22.67 7.46
C ILE A 420 2.16 -22.34 8.87
N GLY A 421 2.11 -21.07 9.18
CA GLY A 421 1.58 -20.54 10.45
C GLY A 421 0.06 -20.65 10.57
N ARG A 422 -0.45 -20.46 11.77
CA ARG A 422 -1.88 -20.60 12.11
C ARG A 422 -2.83 -19.73 11.27
N LYS A 423 -2.35 -18.62 10.70
CA LYS A 423 -3.14 -17.70 9.86
C LYS A 423 -2.94 -17.96 8.36
N GLY A 424 -2.35 -19.08 7.97
CA GLY A 424 -2.05 -19.41 6.57
C GLY A 424 -0.84 -18.66 6.00
N THR A 425 -0.06 -17.97 6.82
CA THR A 425 1.18 -17.29 6.43
C THR A 425 2.32 -18.28 6.29
N ILE A 426 3.26 -18.02 5.38
CA ILE A 426 4.51 -18.78 5.30
C ILE A 426 5.40 -18.41 6.49
N VAL A 427 5.95 -19.41 7.17
CA VAL A 427 6.95 -19.21 8.25
C VAL A 427 8.29 -18.90 7.61
N ALA A 428 8.87 -17.75 7.97
CA ALA A 428 10.20 -17.33 7.56
C ALA A 428 10.94 -16.73 8.77
N ASP A 429 12.24 -16.81 8.76
CA ASP A 429 13.11 -16.21 9.77
C ASP A 429 13.29 -14.69 9.55
N ALA A 430 14.14 -14.05 10.36
CA ALA A 430 14.41 -12.62 10.27
C ALA A 430 15.05 -12.19 8.95
N ASP A 431 15.71 -13.10 8.23
CA ASP A 431 16.33 -12.91 6.92
C ASP A 431 15.36 -13.25 5.76
N GLY A 432 14.14 -13.69 6.08
CA GLY A 432 13.14 -14.11 5.10
C GLY A 432 13.36 -15.54 4.58
N ALA A 433 14.30 -16.32 5.12
CA ALA A 433 14.51 -17.70 4.72
C ALA A 433 13.38 -18.58 5.28
N THR A 434 12.81 -19.42 4.42
CA THR A 434 11.77 -20.39 4.81
C THR A 434 12.40 -21.71 5.26
N THR A 435 11.56 -22.64 5.72
CA THR A 435 12.01 -24.01 6.06
C THR A 435 12.49 -24.80 4.82
N ARG A 436 12.18 -24.34 3.62
CA ARG A 436 12.65 -24.96 2.37
C ARG A 436 13.92 -24.26 1.85
N LYS A 437 15.02 -25.01 1.74
CA LYS A 437 16.31 -24.50 1.26
C LYS A 437 16.19 -23.81 -0.10
N GLY A 438 16.76 -22.61 -0.24
CA GLY A 438 16.74 -21.82 -1.47
C GLY A 438 15.43 -21.04 -1.69
N VAL A 439 14.42 -21.21 -0.82
CA VAL A 439 13.14 -20.49 -0.88
C VAL A 439 13.08 -19.46 0.24
N PHE A 440 12.82 -18.22 -0.16
CA PHE A 440 12.66 -17.05 0.72
C PHE A 440 11.26 -16.48 0.57
N ALA A 441 10.77 -15.81 1.59
CA ALA A 441 9.45 -15.17 1.56
C ALA A 441 9.48 -13.83 2.30
N GLY A 442 8.61 -12.90 1.89
CA GLY A 442 8.51 -11.60 2.57
C GLY A 442 7.27 -10.81 2.18
N GLY A 443 6.94 -9.80 3.00
CA GLY A 443 5.71 -9.03 2.90
C GLY A 443 4.51 -9.75 3.50
N ASP A 444 3.31 -9.42 3.03
CA ASP A 444 2.05 -9.85 3.65
C ASP A 444 1.83 -11.36 3.62
N ILE A 445 2.52 -12.12 2.77
CA ILE A 445 2.48 -13.58 2.78
C ILE A 445 3.10 -14.17 4.05
N VAL A 446 3.99 -13.42 4.71
CA VAL A 446 4.66 -13.81 5.96
C VAL A 446 4.02 -13.15 7.18
N THR A 447 3.78 -11.84 7.12
CA THR A 447 3.34 -11.05 8.28
C THR A 447 1.82 -10.90 8.41
N GLY A 448 1.05 -11.25 7.37
CA GLY A 448 -0.31 -10.77 7.17
C GLY A 448 -0.31 -9.35 6.61
N ALA A 449 -1.52 -8.81 6.34
CA ALA A 449 -1.66 -7.49 5.73
C ALA A 449 -0.99 -6.38 6.55
N ALA A 450 -0.05 -5.65 5.92
CA ALA A 450 0.74 -4.59 6.53
C ALA A 450 0.78 -3.34 5.62
N THR A 451 1.89 -2.61 5.62
CA THR A 451 2.06 -1.42 4.76
C THR A 451 2.98 -1.71 3.58
N VAL A 452 2.85 -0.90 2.53
CA VAL A 452 3.70 -0.98 1.33
C VAL A 452 5.19 -0.98 1.70
N ILE A 453 5.62 -0.03 2.53
CA ILE A 453 7.03 0.12 2.90
C ILE A 453 7.55 -1.00 3.79
N LEU A 454 6.70 -1.61 4.64
CA LEU A 454 7.08 -2.79 5.42
C LEU A 454 7.30 -4.01 4.51
N ALA A 455 6.44 -4.19 3.51
CA ALA A 455 6.62 -5.23 2.50
C ALA A 455 7.89 -5.01 1.68
N MET A 456 8.21 -3.75 1.32
CA MET A 456 9.47 -3.39 0.67
C MET A 456 10.68 -3.72 1.56
N GLY A 457 10.61 -3.40 2.86
CA GLY A 457 11.66 -3.73 3.83
C GLY A 457 11.93 -5.23 3.91
N ALA A 458 10.86 -6.04 3.93
CA ALA A 458 10.99 -7.50 3.88
C ALA A 458 11.64 -7.99 2.58
N GLY A 459 11.24 -7.44 1.43
CA GLY A 459 11.86 -7.74 0.13
C GLY A 459 13.35 -7.40 0.09
N LYS A 460 13.73 -6.25 0.65
CA LYS A 460 15.13 -5.79 0.75
C LYS A 460 15.97 -6.70 1.65
N THR A 461 15.42 -7.11 2.79
CA THR A 461 16.09 -8.04 3.71
C THR A 461 16.29 -9.41 3.05
N ALA A 462 15.25 -9.96 2.41
CA ALA A 462 15.34 -11.21 1.69
C ALA A 462 16.32 -11.14 0.51
N ALA A 463 16.39 -10.03 -0.23
CA ALA A 463 17.34 -9.86 -1.32
C ALA A 463 18.80 -9.98 -0.84
N ARG A 464 19.14 -9.35 0.29
CA ARG A 464 20.47 -9.47 0.92
C ARG A 464 20.76 -10.90 1.38
N ALA A 465 19.75 -11.60 1.90
CA ALA A 465 19.91 -13.00 2.34
C ALA A 465 20.07 -13.95 1.15
N ILE A 466 19.34 -13.73 0.07
CA ILE A 466 19.47 -14.46 -1.19
C ILE A 466 20.87 -14.26 -1.77
N ASP A 467 21.40 -13.05 -1.83
CA ASP A 467 22.75 -12.76 -2.32
C ASP A 467 23.82 -13.52 -1.51
N ARG A 468 23.73 -13.47 -0.16
CA ARG A 468 24.60 -14.28 0.71
C ARG A 468 24.47 -15.80 0.42
N TYR A 469 23.25 -16.31 0.28
CA TYR A 469 23.00 -17.72 -0.02
C TYR A 469 23.62 -18.11 -1.36
N LEU A 470 23.43 -17.33 -2.42
CA LEU A 470 23.96 -17.57 -3.75
C LEU A 470 25.50 -17.55 -3.80
N SER A 471 26.12 -16.75 -2.91
CA SER A 471 27.59 -16.73 -2.78
C SER A 471 28.17 -18.03 -2.22
N THR A 472 27.35 -18.89 -1.61
CA THR A 472 27.77 -20.21 -1.09
C THR A 472 27.61 -21.36 -2.10
N LEU A 473 26.97 -21.08 -3.24
CA LEU A 473 26.77 -22.04 -4.34
C LEU A 473 27.86 -21.89 -5.41
#